data_247130b9846a3389ff84d2f9310872c3
#
_entry.id   247130b9846a3389ff84d2f9310872c3
#
_cell.length_a   1.000
_cell.length_b   1.000
_cell.length_c   1.000
_cell.angle_alpha   90.00
_cell.angle_beta   90.00
_cell.angle_gamma   90.00
#
_symmetry.space_group_name_H-M   'P 1'
#
loop_
_entity.id
_entity.type
_entity.pdbx_description
1 polymer ?
#
loop_
_entity_poly.entity_id
_entity_poly.type
_entity_poly.pdbx_seq_one_letter_code
_entity_poly.pdbx_strand_id
1 'polypeptide(L)'
;IKNLADWNKATTGAWCYYNFESNAGTTVWGKLYNKYAVDDPRGLAPVGYHIPTDMDWMELITAAGMPGAPNIKATTGWKTPFVATNRTGFSAYPAGGIIRGQFDIKNVSTESYFWIKNPGNNDMRYYIYLQAENNDINKYPDALEGGLHGFSVRCRKD
;
A
#
# COMPACT_ATOMS: atom_id res chain seq x y z
N ILE A 1 10.35 5.26 12.20
CA ILE A 1 10.99 4.05 12.74
C ILE A 1 12.18 3.68 11.86
N LYS A 2 13.26 3.17 12.48
CA LYS A 2 14.55 2.95 11.79
C LYS A 2 14.99 1.49 11.76
N ASN A 3 14.22 0.58 12.32
CA ASN A 3 14.52 -0.87 12.30
C ASN A 3 13.28 -1.72 12.59
N LEU A 4 13.37 -3.03 12.28
CA LEU A 4 12.27 -3.99 12.48
C LEU A 4 11.92 -4.22 13.95
N ALA A 5 12.88 -4.14 14.86
CA ALA A 5 12.61 -4.35 16.27
C ALA A 5 11.70 -3.26 16.84
N ASP A 6 11.93 -2.00 16.45
CA ASP A 6 11.07 -0.88 16.83
C ASP A 6 9.72 -0.95 16.10
N TRP A 7 9.71 -1.39 14.83
CA TRP A 7 8.48 -1.61 14.08
C TRP A 7 7.57 -2.61 14.78
N ASN A 8 8.12 -3.76 15.15
CA ASN A 8 7.37 -4.86 15.75
C ASN A 8 6.85 -4.55 17.17
N LYS A 9 7.41 -3.55 17.84
CA LYS A 9 6.97 -3.07 19.14
C LYS A 9 6.01 -1.88 19.07
N ALA A 10 5.80 -1.32 17.87
CA ALA A 10 4.98 -0.13 17.73
C ALA A 10 3.51 -0.43 18.03
N THR A 11 2.95 0.31 18.99
CA THR A 11 1.53 0.28 19.38
C THR A 11 0.80 1.55 18.98
N THR A 12 1.47 2.46 18.28
CA THR A 12 0.95 3.72 17.78
C THR A 12 1.29 3.89 16.32
N GLY A 13 0.78 4.92 15.67
CA GLY A 13 1.05 5.24 14.27
C GLY A 13 2.54 5.33 13.97
N ALA A 14 2.99 4.53 13.01
CA ALA A 14 4.38 4.44 12.59
C ALA A 14 4.50 4.36 11.07
N TRP A 15 5.64 4.84 10.58
CA TRP A 15 6.02 4.73 9.18
C TRP A 15 7.53 4.55 9.03
N CYS A 16 7.93 4.00 7.90
CA CYS A 16 9.33 3.93 7.48
C CYS A 16 9.42 4.01 5.95
N TYR A 17 10.62 4.23 5.43
CA TYR A 17 10.92 3.90 4.05
C TYR A 17 11.24 2.42 3.92
N TYR A 18 11.16 1.92 2.69
CA TYR A 18 11.57 0.55 2.42
C TYR A 18 13.00 0.31 2.95
N ASN A 19 13.19 -0.84 3.57
CA ASN A 19 14.46 -1.25 4.21
C ASN A 19 15.03 -0.20 5.21
N PHE A 20 14.18 0.65 5.80
CA PHE A 20 14.56 1.73 6.74
C PHE A 20 15.57 2.72 6.19
N GLU A 21 15.63 2.88 4.88
CA GLU A 21 16.51 3.86 4.25
C GLU A 21 16.27 5.27 4.81
N SER A 22 17.35 5.99 5.09
CA SER A 22 17.25 7.32 5.71
C SER A 22 16.96 8.43 4.70
N ASN A 23 17.00 8.13 3.41
CA ASN A 23 17.03 9.13 2.35
C ASN A 23 15.78 9.06 1.47
N ALA A 24 14.81 9.93 1.78
CA ALA A 24 13.55 10.03 1.03
C ALA A 24 13.73 10.38 -0.46
N GLY A 25 14.85 10.99 -0.82
CA GLY A 25 15.11 11.45 -2.19
C GLY A 25 15.48 10.33 -3.17
N THR A 26 15.78 9.15 -2.67
CA THR A 26 16.19 8.00 -3.50
C THR A 26 15.11 6.97 -3.68
N THR A 27 14.02 7.03 -2.91
CA THR A 27 12.97 6.01 -2.96
C THR A 27 11.79 6.48 -3.78
N VAL A 28 11.69 5.99 -4.99
CA VAL A 28 10.47 6.07 -5.81
C VAL A 28 9.29 5.31 -5.19
N TRP A 29 9.58 4.49 -4.17
CA TRP A 29 8.62 3.59 -3.53
C TRP A 29 7.69 4.27 -2.53
N GLY A 30 8.07 5.43 -1.98
CA GLY A 30 7.30 6.11 -0.94
C GLY A 30 7.48 5.49 0.44
N LYS A 31 6.52 5.78 1.32
CA LYS A 31 6.51 5.32 2.71
C LYS A 31 5.60 4.13 2.91
N LEU A 32 5.99 3.25 3.84
CA LEU A 32 5.16 2.19 4.37
C LEU A 32 4.61 2.63 5.74
N TYR A 33 3.35 2.40 5.98
CA TYR A 33 2.62 2.79 7.19
C TYR A 33 2.06 1.56 7.88
N ASN A 34 2.07 1.55 9.22
CA ASN A 34 1.36 0.53 9.96
C ASN A 34 -0.13 0.87 10.09
N LYS A 35 -0.93 -0.10 10.57
CA LYS A 35 -2.37 0.08 10.74
C LYS A 35 -2.73 1.23 11.68
N TYR A 36 -1.94 1.44 12.72
CA TYR A 36 -2.19 2.51 13.69
C TYR A 36 -2.05 3.90 13.08
N ALA A 37 -1.18 4.08 12.07
CA ALA A 37 -1.08 5.33 11.34
C ALA A 37 -2.29 5.57 10.43
N VAL A 38 -2.84 4.49 9.84
CA VAL A 38 -4.05 4.55 9.01
C VAL A 38 -5.29 4.91 9.83
N ASP A 39 -5.36 4.42 11.06
CA ASP A 39 -6.49 4.61 11.97
C ASP A 39 -6.36 5.84 12.87
N ASP A 40 -5.25 6.54 12.82
CA ASP A 40 -5.01 7.69 13.67
C ASP A 40 -6.12 8.74 13.51
N PRO A 41 -6.84 9.13 14.57
CA PRO A 41 -7.95 10.08 14.49
C PRO A 41 -7.51 11.49 14.05
N ARG A 42 -6.22 11.81 14.19
CA ARG A 42 -5.66 13.07 13.67
C ARG A 42 -5.61 13.12 12.15
N GLY A 43 -5.76 11.97 11.50
CA GLY A 43 -5.71 11.83 10.05
C GLY A 43 -4.29 11.75 9.51
N LEU A 44 -4.07 10.78 8.60
CA LEU A 44 -2.80 10.62 7.88
C LEU A 44 -2.81 11.38 6.54
N ALA A 45 -3.99 11.51 5.93
CA ALA A 45 -4.13 12.17 4.65
C ALA A 45 -3.99 13.70 4.76
N PRO A 46 -3.40 14.36 3.76
CA PRO A 46 -3.39 15.82 3.70
C PRO A 46 -4.81 16.43 3.67
N VAL A 47 -4.92 17.71 4.00
CA VAL A 47 -6.20 18.45 3.90
C VAL A 47 -6.74 18.38 2.48
N GLY A 48 -8.03 18.06 2.32
CA GLY A 48 -8.70 17.85 1.03
C GLY A 48 -8.43 16.48 0.41
N TYR A 49 -7.92 15.54 1.20
CA TYR A 49 -7.68 14.15 0.81
C TYR A 49 -8.09 13.21 1.93
N HIS A 50 -8.40 11.98 1.55
CA HIS A 50 -8.64 10.89 2.51
C HIS A 50 -7.87 9.62 2.11
N ILE A 51 -7.70 8.71 3.06
CA ILE A 51 -7.22 7.36 2.79
C ILE A 51 -8.35 6.61 2.09
N PRO A 52 -8.10 5.95 0.94
CA PRO A 52 -9.16 5.34 0.16
C PRO A 52 -9.94 4.30 0.95
N THR A 53 -11.24 4.36 0.78
CA THR A 53 -12.21 3.38 1.26
C THR A 53 -12.35 2.23 0.25
N ASP A 54 -13.11 1.22 0.61
CA ASP A 54 -13.49 0.15 -0.30
C ASP A 54 -14.22 0.65 -1.55
N MET A 55 -15.11 1.62 -1.37
CA MET A 55 -15.84 2.26 -2.47
C MET A 55 -14.91 2.97 -3.45
N ASP A 56 -13.92 3.69 -2.94
CA ASP A 56 -12.92 4.38 -3.78
C ASP A 56 -12.11 3.40 -4.62
N TRP A 57 -11.74 2.27 -4.04
CA TRP A 57 -11.07 1.20 -4.79
C TRP A 57 -11.97 0.55 -5.83
N MET A 58 -13.25 0.33 -5.53
CA MET A 58 -14.21 -0.18 -6.50
C MET A 58 -14.40 0.77 -7.69
N GLU A 59 -14.44 2.08 -7.45
CA GLU A 59 -14.51 3.09 -8.52
C GLU A 59 -13.25 3.06 -9.38
N LEU A 60 -12.05 2.98 -8.77
CA LEU A 60 -10.79 2.86 -9.51
C LEU A 60 -10.74 1.57 -10.34
N ILE A 61 -11.16 0.44 -9.77
CA ILE A 61 -11.19 -0.85 -10.46
C ILE A 61 -12.17 -0.79 -11.65
N THR A 62 -13.33 -0.18 -11.45
CA THR A 62 -14.32 0.01 -12.52
C THR A 62 -13.77 0.89 -13.64
N ALA A 63 -13.13 2.00 -13.30
CA ALA A 63 -12.48 2.89 -14.27
C ALA A 63 -11.30 2.23 -15.00
N ALA A 64 -10.56 1.35 -14.29
CA ALA A 64 -9.49 0.59 -14.89
C ALA A 64 -10.01 -0.38 -15.96
N GLY A 65 -11.17 -1.00 -15.74
CA GLY A 65 -11.71 -2.03 -16.63
C GLY A 65 -10.80 -3.25 -16.70
N MET A 66 -11.00 -4.09 -17.71
CA MET A 66 -10.20 -5.30 -17.88
C MET A 66 -9.06 -5.08 -18.91
N PRO A 67 -7.86 -5.65 -18.66
CA PRO A 67 -7.38 -6.25 -17.43
C PRO A 67 -7.09 -5.18 -16.37
N GLY A 68 -7.50 -5.40 -15.11
CA GLY A 68 -7.51 -4.37 -14.07
C GLY A 68 -6.12 -3.87 -13.67
N ALA A 69 -5.26 -4.76 -13.18
CA ALA A 69 -3.96 -4.38 -12.64
C ALA A 69 -3.02 -3.70 -13.64
N PRO A 70 -2.91 -4.11 -14.91
CA PRO A 70 -2.09 -3.40 -15.90
C PRO A 70 -2.46 -1.93 -16.05
N ASN A 71 -3.73 -1.59 -15.91
CA ASN A 71 -4.24 -0.25 -16.13
C ASN A 71 -4.01 0.70 -14.95
N ILE A 72 -3.63 0.17 -13.78
CA ILE A 72 -3.26 0.95 -12.59
C ILE A 72 -1.79 0.86 -12.22
N LYS A 73 -1.05 -0.15 -12.69
CA LYS A 73 0.39 -0.30 -12.45
C LYS A 73 1.18 0.84 -13.10
N ALA A 74 2.23 1.31 -12.41
CA ALA A 74 3.24 2.17 -13.01
C ALA A 74 3.93 1.46 -14.18
N THR A 75 4.29 2.22 -15.22
CA THR A 75 4.95 1.67 -16.42
C THR A 75 6.42 1.32 -16.20
N THR A 76 6.93 1.59 -15.01
CA THR A 76 8.33 1.33 -14.60
C THR A 76 8.37 0.76 -13.20
N GLY A 77 9.51 0.18 -12.84
CA GLY A 77 9.80 -0.31 -11.49
C GLY A 77 9.42 -1.77 -11.26
N TRP A 78 8.51 -2.33 -12.03
CA TRP A 78 8.12 -3.73 -11.93
C TRP A 78 9.15 -4.64 -12.59
N LYS A 79 9.40 -5.79 -11.96
CA LYS A 79 10.25 -6.85 -12.53
C LYS A 79 9.54 -7.53 -13.68
N THR A 80 10.28 -7.79 -14.77
CA THR A 80 9.77 -8.54 -15.92
C THR A 80 9.61 -10.04 -15.59
N PRO A 81 8.61 -10.73 -16.19
CA PRO A 81 7.62 -10.19 -17.11
C PRO A 81 6.48 -9.45 -16.38
N PHE A 82 6.11 -8.27 -16.87
CA PHE A 82 4.92 -7.57 -16.39
C PHE A 82 4.27 -6.79 -17.55
N VAL A 83 2.97 -6.50 -17.39
CA VAL A 83 2.24 -5.62 -18.28
C VAL A 83 1.71 -4.42 -17.47
N ALA A 84 1.98 -3.21 -17.94
CA ALA A 84 1.44 -1.99 -17.37
C ALA A 84 1.18 -0.97 -18.45
N THR A 85 0.00 -0.39 -18.42
CA THR A 85 -0.42 0.72 -19.30
C THR A 85 -0.59 2.01 -18.52
N ASN A 86 -0.82 1.90 -17.22
CA ASN A 86 -1.13 3.01 -16.32
C ASN A 86 -2.24 3.94 -16.86
N ARG A 87 -3.23 3.39 -17.56
CA ARG A 87 -4.28 4.16 -18.23
C ARG A 87 -5.07 5.05 -17.29
N THR A 88 -5.20 4.67 -16.03
CA THR A 88 -5.90 5.46 -15.01
C THR A 88 -5.06 6.59 -14.43
N GLY A 89 -3.74 6.61 -14.66
CA GLY A 89 -2.82 7.53 -14.02
C GLY A 89 -2.52 7.22 -12.54
N PHE A 90 -3.05 6.11 -12.00
CA PHE A 90 -2.84 5.74 -10.59
C PHE A 90 -1.37 5.49 -10.25
N SER A 91 -0.61 4.92 -11.17
CA SER A 91 0.84 4.67 -11.02
C SER A 91 1.18 3.84 -9.77
N ALA A 92 0.58 2.65 -9.64
CA ALA A 92 0.95 1.72 -8.58
C ALA A 92 2.40 1.25 -8.76
N TYR A 93 3.32 1.76 -7.93
CA TYR A 93 4.70 1.30 -7.89
C TYR A 93 4.83 0.02 -7.04
N PRO A 94 5.71 -0.91 -7.42
CA PRO A 94 5.92 -2.16 -6.68
C PRO A 94 6.83 -1.94 -5.47
N ALA A 95 6.32 -1.25 -4.48
CA ALA A 95 7.06 -0.86 -3.28
C ALA A 95 7.32 -2.01 -2.30
N GLY A 96 6.77 -3.20 -2.56
CA GLY A 96 6.78 -4.27 -1.57
C GLY A 96 6.02 -3.89 -0.30
N GLY A 97 6.41 -4.48 0.82
CA GLY A 97 5.80 -4.19 2.12
C GLY A 97 6.56 -4.82 3.27
N ILE A 98 6.12 -4.52 4.48
CA ILE A 98 6.45 -5.28 5.67
C ILE A 98 5.34 -6.29 5.88
N ILE A 99 5.67 -7.57 5.85
CA ILE A 99 4.73 -8.66 6.00
C ILE A 99 5.03 -9.39 7.31
N ARG A 100 4.06 -9.44 8.22
CA ARG A 100 4.20 -10.07 9.54
C ARG A 100 5.44 -9.60 10.32
N GLY A 101 5.72 -8.30 10.26
CA GLY A 101 6.87 -7.72 10.96
C GLY A 101 8.22 -8.03 10.33
N GLN A 102 8.26 -8.44 9.06
CA GLN A 102 9.49 -8.67 8.32
C GLN A 102 9.45 -7.96 6.97
N PHE A 103 10.57 -7.37 6.55
CA PHE A 103 10.71 -7.00 5.16
C PHE A 103 10.90 -8.25 4.31
N ASP A 104 10.04 -8.45 3.37
CA ASP A 104 10.33 -9.40 2.31
C ASP A 104 11.04 -8.65 1.17
N ILE A 105 12.36 -8.74 1.16
CA ILE A 105 13.22 -8.12 0.13
C ILE A 105 12.86 -8.61 -1.27
N LYS A 106 12.25 -9.78 -1.39
CA LYS A 106 11.82 -10.33 -2.68
C LYS A 106 10.61 -9.61 -3.26
N ASN A 107 9.88 -8.84 -2.46
CA ASN A 107 8.62 -8.23 -2.86
C ASN A 107 8.79 -6.86 -3.53
N VAL A 108 9.93 -6.20 -3.36
CA VAL A 108 10.24 -4.98 -4.14
C VAL A 108 10.39 -5.35 -5.61
N SER A 109 9.84 -4.52 -6.46
CA SER A 109 9.74 -4.73 -7.91
C SER A 109 8.81 -5.87 -8.34
N THR A 110 8.27 -6.67 -7.43
CA THR A 110 7.35 -7.77 -7.75
C THR A 110 5.95 -7.59 -7.19
N GLU A 111 5.82 -6.85 -6.09
CA GLU A 111 4.55 -6.72 -5.37
C GLU A 111 4.30 -5.29 -4.91
N SER A 112 3.03 -4.97 -4.72
CA SER A 112 2.58 -3.71 -4.16
C SER A 112 1.38 -3.93 -3.26
N TYR A 113 1.36 -3.23 -2.13
CA TYR A 113 0.31 -3.33 -1.12
C TYR A 113 -0.19 -1.94 -0.76
N PHE A 114 -1.51 -1.76 -0.70
CA PHE A 114 -2.14 -0.50 -0.33
C PHE A 114 -3.19 -0.70 0.75
N TRP A 115 -3.09 0.08 1.82
CA TRP A 115 -4.11 0.09 2.85
C TRP A 115 -5.45 0.60 2.32
N ILE A 116 -6.54 0.02 2.83
CA ILE A 116 -7.90 0.50 2.70
C ILE A 116 -8.37 0.94 4.08
N LYS A 117 -8.95 2.13 4.18
CA LYS A 117 -9.63 2.59 5.39
C LYS A 117 -11.08 2.17 5.35
N ASN A 118 -11.49 1.35 6.31
CA ASN A 118 -12.91 1.01 6.48
C ASN A 118 -13.62 2.11 7.28
N PRO A 119 -14.67 2.75 6.77
CA PRO A 119 -15.40 3.82 7.47
C PRO A 119 -16.38 3.27 8.52
N GLY A 120 -16.17 2.11 9.05
CA GLY A 120 -17.00 1.48 10.08
C GLY A 120 -16.16 1.02 11.27
N ASN A 121 -16.80 0.85 12.41
CA ASN A 121 -16.18 0.38 13.65
C ASN A 121 -15.86 -1.14 13.61
N ASN A 122 -15.44 -1.64 12.46
CA ASN A 122 -15.02 -3.02 12.31
C ASN A 122 -13.51 -3.09 12.45
N ASP A 123 -13.01 -3.86 13.39
CA ASP A 123 -11.59 -4.14 13.61
C ASP A 123 -10.91 -4.79 12.39
N MET A 124 -11.69 -5.19 11.40
CA MET A 124 -11.20 -5.81 10.18
C MET A 124 -10.78 -4.76 9.17
N ARG A 125 -9.49 -4.72 8.89
CA ARG A 125 -8.88 -3.88 7.85
C ARG A 125 -8.65 -4.71 6.61
N TYR A 126 -8.54 -4.02 5.49
CA TYR A 126 -8.25 -4.64 4.21
C TYR A 126 -7.07 -3.94 3.54
N TYR A 127 -6.47 -4.65 2.62
CA TYR A 127 -5.46 -4.09 1.73
C TYR A 127 -5.64 -4.61 0.30
N ILE A 128 -5.20 -3.81 -0.64
CA ILE A 128 -5.09 -4.19 -2.04
C ILE A 128 -3.69 -4.76 -2.28
N TYR A 129 -3.65 -5.80 -3.07
CA TYR A 129 -2.44 -6.50 -3.44
C TYR A 129 -2.33 -6.65 -4.95
N LEU A 130 -1.18 -6.29 -5.51
CA LEU A 130 -0.83 -6.40 -6.91
C LEU A 130 0.48 -7.19 -7.05
N GLN A 131 0.58 -8.02 -8.08
CA GLN A 131 1.78 -8.78 -8.41
C GLN A 131 2.25 -8.46 -9.83
N ALA A 132 3.57 -8.54 -10.08
CA ALA A 132 4.15 -8.30 -11.39
C ALA A 132 3.55 -9.24 -12.45
N GLU A 133 3.45 -10.51 -12.12
CA GLU A 133 3.15 -11.61 -13.06
C GLU A 133 1.68 -11.80 -13.37
N ASN A 134 0.76 -11.13 -12.64
CA ASN A 134 -0.67 -11.29 -12.90
C ASN A 134 -1.39 -9.98 -13.18
N ASN A 135 -2.61 -10.10 -13.67
CA ASN A 135 -3.45 -8.99 -14.08
C ASN A 135 -4.54 -8.66 -13.05
N ASP A 136 -4.51 -9.32 -11.89
CA ASP A 136 -5.55 -9.21 -10.89
C ASP A 136 -5.28 -8.07 -9.91
N ILE A 137 -6.34 -7.45 -9.46
CA ILE A 137 -6.36 -6.55 -8.31
C ILE A 137 -7.02 -7.36 -7.18
N ASN A 138 -6.21 -7.79 -6.23
CA ASN A 138 -6.68 -8.63 -5.13
C ASN A 138 -6.93 -7.79 -3.88
N LYS A 139 -7.98 -8.13 -3.13
CA LYS A 139 -8.31 -7.53 -1.84
C LYS A 139 -8.27 -8.61 -0.77
N TYR A 140 -7.51 -8.38 0.27
CA TYR A 140 -7.38 -9.30 1.39
C TYR A 140 -7.67 -8.62 2.73
N PRO A 141 -8.25 -9.35 3.70
CA PRO A 141 -8.35 -8.86 5.06
C PRO A 141 -6.98 -8.85 5.75
N ASP A 142 -6.72 -7.82 6.55
CA ASP A 142 -5.61 -7.82 7.50
C ASP A 142 -6.10 -8.46 8.81
N ALA A 143 -5.91 -9.76 8.91
CA ALA A 143 -6.30 -10.55 10.08
C ALA A 143 -5.22 -10.58 11.18
N LEU A 144 -4.10 -9.88 10.99
CA LEU A 144 -2.99 -9.90 11.94
C LEU A 144 -3.20 -8.87 13.05
N GLU A 145 -3.24 -9.36 14.28
CA GLU A 145 -3.13 -8.52 15.46
C GLU A 145 -1.73 -7.86 15.54
N GLY A 146 -1.66 -6.72 16.24
CA GLY A 146 -0.38 -6.09 16.60
C GLY A 146 0.24 -5.17 15.55
N GLY A 147 -0.42 -4.87 14.43
CA GLY A 147 0.07 -3.85 13.48
C GLY A 147 1.37 -4.20 12.77
N LEU A 148 1.64 -5.48 12.60
CA LEU A 148 2.91 -6.00 12.05
C LEU A 148 3.05 -5.79 10.54
N HIS A 149 1.96 -5.48 9.83
CA HIS A 149 2.03 -5.14 8.41
C HIS A 149 2.41 -3.67 8.22
N GLY A 150 3.17 -3.40 7.16
CA GLY A 150 3.51 -2.07 6.70
C GLY A 150 3.26 -1.95 5.20
N PHE A 151 2.26 -1.14 4.80
CA PHE A 151 1.86 -1.00 3.42
C PHE A 151 1.81 0.47 3.00
N SER A 152 1.82 0.70 1.70
CA SER A 152 1.65 2.02 1.13
C SER A 152 0.26 2.59 1.40
N VAL A 153 0.17 3.92 1.41
CA VAL A 153 -1.09 4.66 1.38
C VAL A 153 -1.08 5.57 0.16
N ARG A 154 -2.13 5.51 -0.65
CA ARG A 154 -2.34 6.41 -1.78
C ARG A 154 -3.62 7.20 -1.53
N CYS A 155 -3.50 8.42 -1.05
CA CYS A 155 -4.66 9.25 -0.73
C CYS A 155 -5.44 9.63 -1.99
N ARG A 156 -6.76 9.68 -1.85
CA ARG A 156 -7.71 10.17 -2.85
C ARG A 156 -8.08 11.62 -2.51
N LYS A 157 -8.25 12.44 -3.51
CA LYS A 157 -8.80 13.80 -3.36
C LYS A 157 -10.31 13.73 -3.08
N ASP A 158 -10.78 14.57 -2.15
CA ASP A 158 -12.19 14.70 -1.77
C ASP A 158 -13.05 15.28 -2.92
#